data_5cdd7a0e0becb86fc3683e56e2c06a8f
#
_entry.id   5cdd7a0e0becb86fc3683e56e2c06a8f
#
_cell.length_a   1.000
_cell.length_b   1.000
_cell.length_c   1.000
_cell.angle_alpha   90.00
_cell.angle_beta   90.00
_cell.angle_gamma   90.00
#
_symmetry.space_group_name_H-M   'P 1'
#
loop_
_entity.id
_entity.type
_entity.pdbx_description
1 polymer ?
#
loop_
_entity_poly.entity_id
_entity_poly.type
_entity_poly.pdbx_seq_one_letter_code
_entity_poly.pdbx_strand_id
1 'polypeptide(L)'
;GAAPGQKKDPVKEFKTLVKALHKAGLELVIELYFDGTQSPSYVVDVLRFWAAEYHVDGIHIVGYAPLETIVKDPYLADLKLWAKNWDEVRLEKGTDRSSRSKEEKKGPGRRLSAYETGFMLDMRSFLKGDEGMLNQVALHVKDNPDTVASINYMANTNGFTLLDMVSYDHKHNEDNGEENHDGTDYNQSWNCGAEGPVRKKKILALRKRQLKNALTMLSVSYT
;
A
#
# COMPACT_ATOMS: atom_id res chain seq x y z
N GLY A 1 -5.77 5.12 21.99
CA GLY A 1 -6.09 6.24 22.89
C GLY A 1 -5.65 5.92 24.29
N ALA A 2 -5.18 6.95 25.04
CA ALA A 2 -4.75 6.79 26.43
C ALA A 2 -5.93 6.38 27.31
N ALA A 3 -5.69 5.48 28.27
CA ALA A 3 -6.70 5.11 29.26
C ALA A 3 -7.11 6.33 30.11
N PRO A 4 -8.39 6.45 30.51
CA PRO A 4 -8.86 7.57 31.34
C PRO A 4 -8.07 7.67 32.64
N GLY A 5 -7.46 8.85 32.89
CA GLY A 5 -6.77 9.16 34.17
C GLY A 5 -5.23 9.23 34.10
N GLN A 6 -4.58 8.86 33.02
CA GLN A 6 -3.14 9.10 32.87
C GLN A 6 -2.89 10.33 31.98
N LYS A 7 -2.18 11.34 32.48
CA LYS A 7 -1.58 12.39 31.64
C LYS A 7 -0.46 11.76 30.82
N LYS A 8 -0.83 11.18 29.68
CA LYS A 8 0.15 10.67 28.73
C LYS A 8 0.41 11.75 27.69
N ASP A 9 1.68 11.99 27.42
CA ASP A 9 2.14 12.85 26.35
C ASP A 9 2.12 12.04 25.04
N PRO A 10 1.15 12.25 24.13
CA PRO A 10 1.02 11.46 22.90
C PRO A 10 2.23 11.59 21.98
N VAL A 11 2.92 12.73 22.00
CA VAL A 11 4.16 12.94 21.25
C VAL A 11 5.26 12.01 21.76
N LYS A 12 5.44 11.95 23.08
CA LYS A 12 6.43 11.07 23.72
C LYS A 12 6.09 9.59 23.51
N GLU A 13 4.81 9.24 23.54
CA GLU A 13 4.37 7.87 23.29
C GLU A 13 4.66 7.45 21.85
N PHE A 14 4.35 8.31 20.87
CA PHE A 14 4.63 8.02 19.48
C PHE A 14 6.15 7.90 19.21
N LYS A 15 6.97 8.83 19.73
CA LYS A 15 8.44 8.72 19.63
C LYS A 15 8.98 7.45 20.30
N THR A 16 8.33 6.98 21.38
CA THR A 16 8.69 5.72 22.04
C THR A 16 8.32 4.52 21.19
N LEU A 17 7.16 4.55 20.52
CA LEU A 17 6.76 3.52 19.55
C LEU A 17 7.76 3.41 18.42
N VAL A 18 8.13 4.53 17.78
CA VAL A 18 9.12 4.54 16.68
C VAL A 18 10.44 3.89 17.14
N LYS A 19 10.96 4.26 18.32
CA LYS A 19 12.17 3.66 18.88
C LYS A 19 12.03 2.15 19.12
N ALA A 20 10.87 1.70 19.56
CA ALA A 20 10.62 0.28 19.81
C ALA A 20 10.57 -0.52 18.49
N LEU A 21 9.96 0.06 17.44
CA LEU A 21 9.93 -0.53 16.10
C LEU A 21 11.34 -0.64 15.52
N HIS A 22 12.13 0.43 15.54
CA HIS A 22 13.51 0.41 15.07
C HIS A 22 14.38 -0.60 15.82
N LYS A 23 14.22 -0.70 17.16
CA LYS A 23 14.90 -1.71 17.96
C LYS A 23 14.52 -3.15 17.55
N ALA A 24 13.31 -3.35 17.07
CA ALA A 24 12.85 -4.64 16.54
C ALA A 24 13.24 -4.86 15.06
N GLY A 25 13.95 -3.93 14.42
CA GLY A 25 14.31 -4.00 12.99
C GLY A 25 13.14 -3.72 12.06
N LEU A 26 12.11 -3.03 12.55
CA LEU A 26 10.93 -2.64 11.77
C LEU A 26 11.01 -1.18 11.37
N GLU A 27 10.62 -0.89 10.15
CA GLU A 27 10.45 0.46 9.63
C GLU A 27 9.02 0.96 9.84
N LEU A 28 8.86 2.27 9.99
CA LEU A 28 7.57 2.92 10.11
C LEU A 28 7.31 3.82 8.91
N VAL A 29 6.26 3.51 8.17
CA VAL A 29 5.71 4.37 7.11
C VAL A 29 4.40 4.95 7.57
N ILE A 30 4.25 6.27 7.50
CA ILE A 30 3.00 6.96 7.84
C ILE A 30 2.28 7.40 6.57
N GLU A 31 0.96 7.48 6.63
CA GLU A 31 0.15 8.02 5.54
C GLU A 31 -0.23 9.47 5.82
N LEU A 32 -0.02 10.35 4.84
CA LEU A 32 -0.39 11.76 4.89
C LEU A 32 -1.27 12.11 3.69
N TYR A 33 -2.42 12.69 3.96
CA TYR A 33 -3.36 13.15 2.95
C TYR A 33 -3.23 14.66 2.70
N PHE A 34 -3.16 15.07 1.45
CA PHE A 34 -3.15 16.45 1.01
C PHE A 34 -4.29 16.69 0.01
N ASP A 35 -5.13 17.69 0.26
CA ASP A 35 -6.30 18.00 -0.56
C ASP A 35 -6.02 18.95 -1.74
N GLY A 36 -4.76 19.41 -1.86
CA GLY A 36 -4.32 20.32 -2.94
C GLY A 36 -4.49 21.81 -2.61
N THR A 37 -5.02 22.15 -1.45
CA THR A 37 -5.12 23.57 -1.01
C THR A 37 -3.83 24.07 -0.37
N GLN A 38 -2.97 23.16 0.07
CA GLN A 38 -1.70 23.46 0.72
C GLN A 38 -0.64 23.93 -0.29
N SER A 39 0.16 24.93 0.11
CA SER A 39 1.29 25.34 -0.71
C SER A 39 2.35 24.24 -0.83
N PRO A 40 3.10 24.17 -1.94
CA PRO A 40 4.20 23.19 -2.09
C PRO A 40 5.23 23.23 -0.97
N SER A 41 5.59 24.43 -0.50
CA SER A 41 6.53 24.59 0.62
C SER A 41 5.99 24.01 1.92
N TYR A 42 4.72 24.24 2.22
CA TYR A 42 4.07 23.67 3.41
C TYR A 42 4.10 22.14 3.38
N VAL A 43 3.74 21.53 2.24
CA VAL A 43 3.77 20.07 2.09
C VAL A 43 5.18 19.53 2.37
N VAL A 44 6.21 20.11 1.75
CA VAL A 44 7.59 19.70 1.97
C VAL A 44 8.00 19.85 3.43
N ASP A 45 7.67 20.96 4.08
CA ASP A 45 8.00 21.20 5.49
C ASP A 45 7.31 20.20 6.42
N VAL A 46 6.07 19.79 6.13
CA VAL A 46 5.39 18.71 6.86
C VAL A 46 6.14 17.38 6.73
N LEU A 47 6.57 17.01 5.52
CA LEU A 47 7.33 15.78 5.33
C LEU A 47 8.68 15.83 6.06
N ARG A 48 9.41 16.93 5.97
CA ARG A 48 10.67 17.16 6.69
C ARG A 48 10.46 17.06 8.21
N PHE A 49 9.38 17.63 8.74
CA PHE A 49 9.04 17.57 10.16
C PHE A 49 8.89 16.14 10.64
N TRP A 50 8.12 15.30 9.92
CA TRP A 50 7.94 13.90 10.28
C TRP A 50 9.24 13.09 10.18
N ALA A 51 10.06 13.35 9.16
CA ALA A 51 11.35 12.71 9.02
C ALA A 51 12.34 13.11 10.13
N ALA A 52 12.46 14.42 10.42
CA ALA A 52 13.46 14.93 11.36
C ALA A 52 13.06 14.73 12.83
N GLU A 53 11.79 15.01 13.18
CA GLU A 53 11.34 15.01 14.57
C GLU A 53 10.90 13.62 15.06
N TYR A 54 10.36 12.80 14.17
CA TYR A 54 9.82 11.49 14.52
C TYR A 54 10.62 10.33 13.96
N HIS A 55 11.56 10.62 13.06
CA HIS A 55 12.40 9.60 12.42
C HIS A 55 11.59 8.48 11.76
N VAL A 56 10.51 8.86 11.04
CA VAL A 56 9.78 7.92 10.22
C VAL A 56 10.64 7.49 9.04
N ASP A 57 10.53 6.23 8.63
CA ASP A 57 11.34 5.67 7.55
C ASP A 57 10.75 5.90 6.17
N GLY A 58 9.46 6.23 6.13
CA GLY A 58 8.77 6.55 4.89
C GLY A 58 7.45 7.26 5.08
N ILE A 59 6.95 7.81 3.98
CA ILE A 59 5.66 8.49 3.92
C ILE A 59 4.89 8.00 2.69
N HIS A 60 3.67 7.54 2.92
CA HIS A 60 2.68 7.32 1.88
C HIS A 60 1.91 8.62 1.65
N ILE A 61 2.06 9.17 0.47
CA ILE A 61 1.46 10.44 0.06
C ILE A 61 0.13 10.13 -0.64
N VAL A 62 -0.97 10.63 -0.09
CA VAL A 62 -2.31 10.46 -0.62
C VAL A 62 -2.88 11.83 -1.01
N GLY A 63 -3.65 11.89 -2.09
CA GLY A 63 -4.23 13.13 -2.62
C GLY A 63 -3.28 13.90 -3.52
N TYR A 64 -3.26 15.23 -3.38
CA TYR A 64 -2.51 16.13 -4.26
C TYR A 64 -1.28 16.70 -3.57
N ALA A 65 -0.10 16.34 -4.05
CA ALA A 65 1.17 16.83 -3.49
C ALA A 65 2.16 17.14 -4.61
N PRO A 66 3.11 18.07 -4.39
CA PRO A 66 4.11 18.45 -5.39
C PRO A 66 5.22 17.37 -5.46
N LEU A 67 4.92 16.20 -6.02
CA LEU A 67 5.78 15.01 -6.01
C LEU A 67 7.18 15.29 -6.56
N GLU A 68 7.30 16.05 -7.65
CA GLU A 68 8.60 16.40 -8.23
C GLU A 68 9.47 17.22 -7.25
N THR A 69 8.88 18.17 -6.53
CA THR A 69 9.57 18.96 -5.51
C THR A 69 10.01 18.08 -4.33
N ILE A 70 9.14 17.20 -3.88
CA ILE A 70 9.39 16.25 -2.78
C ILE A 70 10.56 15.31 -3.13
N VAL A 71 10.57 14.76 -4.34
CA VAL A 71 11.63 13.83 -4.79
C VAL A 71 13.00 14.51 -4.88
N LYS A 72 13.04 15.80 -5.25
CA LYS A 72 14.27 16.57 -5.38
C LYS A 72 14.77 17.16 -4.05
N ASP A 73 14.00 17.04 -2.99
CA ASP A 73 14.37 17.60 -1.69
C ASP A 73 15.51 16.81 -1.04
N PRO A 74 16.65 17.44 -0.70
CA PRO A 74 17.81 16.75 -0.15
C PRO A 74 17.58 16.21 1.28
N TYR A 75 16.69 16.83 2.07
CA TYR A 75 16.35 16.34 3.42
C TYR A 75 15.50 15.08 3.38
N LEU A 76 14.83 14.83 2.26
CA LEU A 76 13.97 13.67 2.06
C LEU A 76 14.65 12.59 1.21
N ALA A 77 15.96 12.72 0.92
CA ALA A 77 16.68 11.84 -0.01
C ALA A 77 16.68 10.37 0.41
N ASP A 78 16.76 10.10 1.70
CA ASP A 78 16.78 8.74 2.26
C ASP A 78 15.40 8.20 2.66
N LEU A 79 14.35 9.03 2.57
CA LEU A 79 12.99 8.67 2.97
C LEU A 79 12.32 7.81 1.90
N LYS A 80 11.67 6.72 2.30
CA LYS A 80 10.81 5.94 1.41
C LYS A 80 9.55 6.74 1.10
N LEU A 81 9.24 6.89 -0.18
CA LEU A 81 8.09 7.67 -0.63
C LEU A 81 7.15 6.76 -1.43
N TRP A 82 5.93 6.64 -0.97
CA TRP A 82 4.88 5.89 -1.62
C TRP A 82 3.81 6.86 -2.13
N ALA A 83 3.33 6.64 -3.34
CA ALA A 83 2.24 7.41 -3.94
C ALA A 83 1.43 6.50 -4.88
N LYS A 84 0.30 7.00 -5.37
CA LYS A 84 -0.54 6.29 -6.33
C LYS A 84 0.20 6.03 -7.64
N ASN A 85 0.90 7.03 -8.15
CA ASN A 85 1.80 6.95 -9.31
C ASN A 85 2.88 8.06 -9.22
N TRP A 86 3.82 8.02 -10.15
CA TRP A 86 4.94 8.96 -10.23
C TRP A 86 5.05 9.56 -11.65
N ASP A 87 3.96 9.58 -12.41
CA ASP A 87 3.95 9.97 -13.83
C ASP A 87 4.38 11.44 -14.05
N GLU A 88 4.11 12.30 -13.08
CA GLU A 88 4.47 13.72 -13.10
C GLU A 88 5.95 13.97 -12.76
N VAL A 89 6.66 12.96 -12.23
CA VAL A 89 8.04 13.10 -11.80
C VAL A 89 8.99 12.69 -12.92
N ARG A 90 9.84 13.62 -13.35
CA ARG A 90 10.92 13.30 -14.30
C ARG A 90 12.02 12.53 -13.58
N LEU A 91 11.90 11.21 -13.63
CA LEU A 91 12.94 10.30 -13.16
C LEU A 91 14.00 10.16 -14.26
N GLU A 92 15.24 10.50 -13.94
CA GLU A 92 16.35 10.21 -14.85
C GLU A 92 16.44 8.68 -15.02
N LYS A 93 16.23 8.21 -16.26
CA LYS A 93 16.49 6.80 -16.59
C LYS A 93 17.96 6.54 -16.30
N GLY A 94 18.22 5.70 -15.32
CA GLY A 94 19.58 5.33 -14.97
C GLY A 94 20.32 4.83 -16.17
N THR A 95 21.38 5.54 -16.56
CA THR A 95 22.33 5.09 -17.56
C THR A 95 22.86 3.73 -17.14
N ASP A 96 22.85 2.81 -18.08
CA ASP A 96 23.36 1.45 -18.11
C ASP A 96 23.81 0.80 -16.77
N ARG A 97 23.11 -0.30 -16.42
CA ARG A 97 23.34 -1.11 -15.21
C ARG A 97 24.74 -1.72 -15.08
N SER A 98 25.53 -1.75 -16.17
CA SER A 98 26.82 -2.47 -16.20
C SER A 98 27.97 -1.76 -15.53
N SER A 99 27.88 -0.43 -15.29
CA SER A 99 28.97 0.40 -14.80
C SER A 99 28.79 0.96 -13.39
N ARG A 100 27.69 0.68 -12.70
CA ARG A 100 27.44 1.22 -11.36
C ARG A 100 28.08 0.38 -10.25
N SER A 101 28.80 1.04 -9.35
CA SER A 101 29.25 0.44 -8.08
C SER A 101 28.06 -0.04 -7.24
N LYS A 102 28.30 -0.97 -6.27
CA LYS A 102 27.23 -1.47 -5.38
C LYS A 102 26.48 -0.35 -4.61
N GLU A 103 27.15 0.79 -4.38
CA GLU A 103 26.59 1.95 -3.67
C GLU A 103 25.72 2.84 -4.59
N GLU A 104 26.09 2.96 -5.87
CA GLU A 104 25.29 3.69 -6.87
C GLU A 104 24.01 2.95 -7.29
N LYS A 105 23.88 1.67 -6.95
CA LYS A 105 22.64 0.88 -7.15
C LYS A 105 21.48 1.31 -6.26
N LYS A 106 21.71 2.17 -5.28
CA LYS A 106 20.69 2.86 -4.48
C LYS A 106 20.28 4.20 -5.13
N GLY A 107 19.97 4.18 -6.43
CA GLY A 107 19.44 5.37 -7.11
C GLY A 107 18.08 5.81 -6.52
N PRO A 108 17.68 7.09 -6.74
CA PRO A 108 16.43 7.65 -6.19
C PRO A 108 15.18 6.81 -6.51
N GLY A 109 15.20 6.01 -7.58
CA GLY A 109 14.08 5.15 -7.95
C GLY A 109 13.71 4.07 -6.94
N ARG A 110 14.66 3.50 -6.18
CA ARG A 110 14.35 2.43 -5.21
C ARG A 110 13.65 2.89 -3.93
N ARG A 111 13.67 4.17 -3.63
CA ARG A 111 12.92 4.75 -2.52
C ARG A 111 11.50 5.15 -2.90
N LEU A 112 11.21 5.21 -4.20
CA LEU A 112 9.88 5.53 -4.73
C LEU A 112 9.12 4.24 -4.98
N SER A 113 7.87 4.20 -4.53
CA SER A 113 7.00 3.05 -4.72
C SER A 113 5.58 3.50 -5.06
N ALA A 114 4.90 2.70 -5.86
CA ALA A 114 3.50 2.89 -6.20
C ALA A 114 2.68 1.66 -5.84
N TYR A 115 1.47 1.88 -5.33
CA TYR A 115 0.50 0.81 -5.11
C TYR A 115 -0.02 0.28 -6.44
N GLU A 116 0.13 -1.04 -6.65
CA GLU A 116 -0.29 -1.69 -7.88
C GLU A 116 -1.72 -2.24 -7.76
N THR A 117 -2.69 -1.37 -8.05
CA THR A 117 -4.11 -1.73 -8.02
C THR A 117 -4.47 -2.77 -9.09
N GLY A 118 -3.81 -2.73 -10.24
CA GLY A 118 -3.98 -3.71 -11.30
C GLY A 118 -3.63 -5.12 -10.83
N PHE A 119 -2.53 -5.28 -10.08
CA PHE A 119 -2.19 -6.55 -9.44
C PHE A 119 -3.34 -7.10 -8.59
N MET A 120 -3.89 -6.28 -7.70
CA MET A 120 -4.98 -6.69 -6.81
C MET A 120 -6.21 -7.14 -7.59
N LEU A 121 -6.64 -6.36 -8.58
CA LEU A 121 -7.83 -6.66 -9.37
C LEU A 121 -7.66 -7.94 -10.20
N ASP A 122 -6.55 -8.04 -10.92
CA ASP A 122 -6.30 -9.18 -11.82
C ASP A 122 -6.06 -10.48 -11.05
N MET A 123 -5.34 -10.41 -9.91
CA MET A 123 -5.16 -11.60 -9.06
C MET A 123 -6.46 -12.06 -8.41
N ARG A 124 -7.33 -11.16 -7.98
CA ARG A 124 -8.66 -11.51 -7.44
C ARG A 124 -9.53 -12.14 -8.53
N SER A 125 -9.58 -11.55 -9.73
CA SER A 125 -10.29 -12.11 -10.87
C SER A 125 -9.78 -13.51 -11.25
N PHE A 126 -8.47 -13.71 -11.27
CA PHE A 126 -7.88 -15.03 -11.51
C PHE A 126 -8.27 -16.06 -10.45
N LEU A 127 -8.18 -15.69 -9.17
CA LEU A 127 -8.54 -16.59 -8.05
C LEU A 127 -10.03 -16.91 -8.01
N LYS A 128 -10.87 -16.01 -8.47
CA LYS A 128 -12.31 -16.23 -8.65
C LYS A 128 -12.59 -17.21 -9.79
N GLY A 129 -11.71 -17.27 -10.79
CA GLY A 129 -11.82 -18.15 -11.96
C GLY A 129 -12.35 -17.48 -13.22
N ASP A 130 -12.21 -16.16 -13.32
CA ASP A 130 -12.54 -15.41 -14.53
C ASP A 130 -11.65 -15.85 -15.70
N GLU A 131 -12.24 -15.95 -16.88
CA GLU A 131 -11.54 -16.42 -18.08
C GLU A 131 -10.50 -15.37 -18.57
N GLY A 132 -9.45 -15.86 -19.21
CA GLY A 132 -8.45 -15.00 -19.87
C GLY A 132 -7.43 -14.32 -18.94
N MET A 133 -7.48 -14.54 -17.63
CA MET A 133 -6.64 -13.83 -16.67
C MET A 133 -5.18 -14.29 -16.61
N LEU A 134 -4.83 -15.44 -17.20
CA LEU A 134 -3.49 -16.04 -17.06
C LEU A 134 -2.37 -15.13 -17.53
N ASN A 135 -2.56 -14.43 -18.65
CA ASN A 135 -1.54 -13.54 -19.21
C ASN A 135 -1.31 -12.32 -18.30
N GLN A 136 -2.37 -11.74 -17.75
CA GLN A 136 -2.28 -10.61 -16.81
C GLN A 136 -1.54 -11.01 -15.53
N VAL A 137 -1.91 -12.17 -14.97
CA VAL A 137 -1.22 -12.73 -13.80
C VAL A 137 0.27 -12.95 -14.09
N ALA A 138 0.63 -13.52 -15.24
CA ALA A 138 2.02 -13.76 -15.61
C ALA A 138 2.81 -12.45 -15.80
N LEU A 139 2.17 -11.38 -16.28
CA LEU A 139 2.78 -10.05 -16.36
C LEU A 139 3.05 -9.49 -14.98
N HIS A 140 2.06 -9.46 -14.12
CA HIS A 140 2.19 -8.92 -12.77
C HIS A 140 3.21 -9.67 -11.90
N VAL A 141 3.26 -11.01 -11.98
CA VAL A 141 4.20 -11.81 -11.17
C VAL A 141 5.65 -11.51 -11.53
N LYS A 142 5.95 -11.23 -12.79
CA LYS A 142 7.32 -10.95 -13.26
C LYS A 142 7.65 -9.46 -13.36
N ASP A 143 6.67 -8.58 -13.19
CA ASP A 143 6.89 -7.14 -13.26
C ASP A 143 7.79 -6.68 -12.11
N ASN A 144 8.92 -6.06 -12.46
CA ASN A 144 9.90 -5.54 -11.53
C ASN A 144 10.51 -4.27 -12.12
N PRO A 145 9.82 -3.15 -12.04
CA PRO A 145 10.24 -1.91 -12.65
C PRO A 145 11.57 -1.39 -12.06
N ASP A 146 12.37 -0.77 -12.91
CA ASP A 146 13.72 -0.31 -12.53
C ASP A 146 13.72 1.02 -11.75
N THR A 147 12.70 1.85 -11.93
CA THR A 147 12.68 3.23 -11.44
C THR A 147 11.78 3.43 -10.23
N VAL A 148 10.61 2.81 -10.22
CA VAL A 148 9.63 2.88 -9.13
C VAL A 148 9.29 1.46 -8.73
N ALA A 149 9.38 1.14 -7.45
CA ALA A 149 9.02 -0.17 -6.95
C ALA A 149 7.49 -0.36 -6.94
N SER A 150 7.04 -1.55 -7.30
CA SER A 150 5.62 -1.92 -7.19
C SER A 150 5.32 -2.42 -5.78
N ILE A 151 4.26 -1.88 -5.16
CA ILE A 151 3.69 -2.42 -3.93
C ILE A 151 2.48 -3.25 -4.31
N ASN A 152 2.72 -4.55 -4.51
CA ASN A 152 1.66 -5.51 -4.78
C ASN A 152 0.88 -5.80 -3.49
N TYR A 153 -0.44 -5.89 -3.59
CA TYR A 153 -1.30 -6.17 -2.45
C TYR A 153 -2.56 -6.94 -2.88
N MET A 154 -3.17 -7.65 -1.93
CA MET A 154 -4.44 -8.35 -2.14
C MET A 154 -5.62 -7.65 -1.44
N ALA A 155 -5.34 -6.85 -0.42
CA ALA A 155 -6.29 -6.01 0.29
C ALA A 155 -5.54 -4.80 0.89
N ASN A 156 -6.23 -3.68 1.04
CA ASN A 156 -5.72 -2.48 1.69
C ASN A 156 -6.82 -1.83 2.56
N THR A 157 -6.68 -0.57 2.91
CA THR A 157 -7.67 0.18 3.69
C THR A 157 -8.95 0.53 2.92
N ASN A 158 -8.94 0.37 1.60
CA ASN A 158 -10.09 0.64 0.72
C ASN A 158 -10.67 -0.66 0.18
N GLY A 159 -11.98 -0.84 0.27
CA GLY A 159 -12.66 -2.02 -0.23
C GLY A 159 -12.58 -3.22 0.71
N PHE A 160 -12.73 -4.40 0.18
CA PHE A 160 -12.86 -5.65 0.94
C PHE A 160 -11.56 -6.08 1.62
N THR A 161 -11.68 -6.53 2.87
CA THR A 161 -10.62 -7.27 3.55
C THR A 161 -10.33 -8.60 2.82
N LEU A 162 -9.25 -9.27 3.21
CA LEU A 162 -8.95 -10.61 2.67
C LEU A 162 -10.08 -11.63 2.96
N LEU A 163 -10.75 -11.51 4.10
CA LEU A 163 -11.86 -12.39 4.45
C LEU A 163 -13.12 -12.06 3.64
N ASP A 164 -13.42 -10.78 3.46
CA ASP A 164 -14.58 -10.34 2.68
C ASP A 164 -14.45 -10.73 1.21
N MET A 165 -13.23 -10.64 0.65
CA MET A 165 -12.91 -11.04 -0.71
C MET A 165 -13.36 -12.49 -1.05
N VAL A 166 -13.40 -13.37 -0.07
CA VAL A 166 -13.83 -14.79 -0.23
C VAL A 166 -15.17 -15.07 0.41
N SER A 167 -15.87 -14.05 0.91
CA SER A 167 -17.11 -14.20 1.68
C SER A 167 -18.29 -13.44 1.11
N TYR A 168 -18.05 -12.44 0.28
CA TYR A 168 -19.08 -11.57 -0.25
C TYR A 168 -18.89 -11.33 -1.75
N ASP A 169 -19.97 -11.35 -2.51
CA ASP A 169 -19.99 -10.89 -3.90
C ASP A 169 -20.32 -9.40 -3.98
N HIS A 170 -21.06 -8.87 -3.00
CA HIS A 170 -21.49 -7.48 -2.92
C HIS A 170 -21.07 -6.83 -1.59
N LYS A 171 -20.92 -5.50 -1.60
CA LYS A 171 -20.72 -4.76 -0.35
C LYS A 171 -22.01 -4.68 0.46
N HIS A 172 -21.89 -4.68 1.78
CA HIS A 172 -22.98 -4.61 2.75
C HIS A 172 -22.62 -3.57 3.81
N ASN A 173 -22.70 -2.29 3.45
CA ASN A 173 -22.32 -1.15 4.30
C ASN A 173 -23.54 -0.37 4.80
N GLU A 174 -24.74 -0.95 4.77
CA GLU A 174 -25.99 -0.27 5.10
C GLU A 174 -26.01 0.27 6.54
N ASP A 175 -25.35 -0.44 7.46
CA ASP A 175 -25.35 -0.11 8.90
C ASP A 175 -24.42 1.03 9.29
N ASN A 176 -23.55 1.53 8.39
CA ASN A 176 -22.57 2.57 8.72
C ASN A 176 -23.09 4.01 8.56
N GLY A 177 -24.34 4.19 8.12
CA GLY A 177 -24.96 5.49 7.93
C GLY A 177 -24.74 6.17 6.57
N GLU A 178 -24.01 5.50 5.65
CA GLU A 178 -23.74 5.98 4.29
C GLU A 178 -24.68 5.32 3.25
N GLU A 179 -25.71 4.61 3.69
CA GLU A 179 -26.71 3.95 2.85
C GLU A 179 -26.09 3.06 1.75
N ASN A 180 -24.98 2.40 2.05
CA ASN A 180 -24.21 1.56 1.12
C ASN A 180 -23.64 2.34 -0.11
N HIS A 181 -23.53 3.65 -0.05
CA HIS A 181 -22.94 4.46 -1.13
C HIS A 181 -21.40 4.55 -1.05
N ASP A 182 -20.80 4.28 0.10
CA ASP A 182 -19.37 4.30 0.32
C ASP A 182 -18.66 3.06 -0.22
N GLY A 183 -17.37 3.21 -0.47
CA GLY A 183 -16.54 2.15 -1.00
C GLY A 183 -16.83 1.80 -2.47
N THR A 184 -16.08 0.87 -3.02
CA THR A 184 -16.22 0.42 -4.41
C THR A 184 -17.15 -0.78 -4.53
N ASP A 185 -17.93 -0.84 -5.62
CA ASP A 185 -18.66 -2.04 -6.02
C ASP A 185 -17.77 -3.06 -6.76
N TYR A 186 -16.58 -2.63 -7.21
CA TYR A 186 -15.65 -3.43 -8.01
C TYR A 186 -14.58 -4.10 -7.14
N ASN A 187 -14.99 -5.04 -6.27
CA ASN A 187 -14.07 -5.73 -5.38
C ASN A 187 -13.42 -6.98 -5.99
N GLN A 188 -13.86 -7.44 -7.15
CA GLN A 188 -13.43 -8.70 -7.78
C GLN A 188 -13.42 -9.88 -6.78
N SER A 189 -14.43 -9.92 -5.96
CA SER A 189 -14.61 -10.90 -4.90
C SER A 189 -15.41 -12.11 -5.35
N TRP A 190 -15.39 -13.16 -4.55
CA TRP A 190 -16.21 -14.36 -4.72
C TRP A 190 -16.62 -14.94 -3.37
N ASN A 191 -17.92 -15.06 -3.13
CA ASN A 191 -18.46 -15.57 -1.86
C ASN A 191 -18.19 -17.07 -1.60
N CYS A 192 -17.56 -17.77 -2.54
CA CYS A 192 -17.29 -19.21 -2.48
C CYS A 192 -18.54 -20.08 -2.37
N GLY A 193 -19.69 -19.59 -2.87
CA GLY A 193 -20.97 -20.29 -2.92
C GLY A 193 -21.92 -20.01 -1.76
N ALA A 194 -21.66 -18.99 -0.94
CA ALA A 194 -22.62 -18.46 0.02
C ALA A 194 -22.20 -17.07 0.50
N GLU A 195 -23.11 -16.12 0.44
CA GLU A 195 -22.89 -14.74 0.86
C GLU A 195 -22.79 -14.64 2.38
N GLY A 196 -21.76 -13.93 2.87
CA GLY A 196 -21.58 -13.63 4.28
C GLY A 196 -21.18 -14.80 5.17
N PRO A 197 -21.47 -14.73 6.47
CA PRO A 197 -21.09 -15.76 7.44
C PRO A 197 -21.73 -17.12 7.17
N VAL A 198 -20.96 -18.19 7.24
CA VAL A 198 -21.44 -19.56 6.98
C VAL A 198 -20.96 -20.56 8.03
N ARG A 199 -21.70 -21.64 8.20
CA ARG A 199 -21.33 -22.79 9.06
C ARG A 199 -20.97 -24.05 8.28
N LYS A 200 -21.18 -24.06 6.96
CA LYS A 200 -20.91 -25.22 6.10
C LYS A 200 -19.40 -25.46 5.99
N LYS A 201 -18.91 -26.55 6.55
CA LYS A 201 -17.48 -26.91 6.57
C LYS A 201 -16.80 -26.88 5.19
N LYS A 202 -17.53 -27.33 4.14
CA LYS A 202 -17.02 -27.33 2.75
C LYS A 202 -16.72 -25.92 2.24
N ILE A 203 -17.61 -24.95 2.51
CA ILE A 203 -17.42 -23.54 2.11
C ILE A 203 -16.30 -22.92 2.91
N LEU A 204 -16.25 -23.11 4.23
CA LEU A 204 -15.16 -22.61 5.07
C LEU A 204 -13.78 -23.15 4.62
N ALA A 205 -13.70 -24.43 4.26
CA ALA A 205 -12.47 -25.03 3.73
C ALA A 205 -12.07 -24.41 2.38
N LEU A 206 -13.04 -24.12 1.50
CA LEU A 206 -12.80 -23.45 0.23
C LEU A 206 -12.31 -22.02 0.44
N ARG A 207 -12.97 -21.23 1.28
CA ARG A 207 -12.53 -19.86 1.64
C ARG A 207 -11.09 -19.85 2.18
N LYS A 208 -10.80 -20.75 3.13
CA LYS A 208 -9.43 -20.88 3.67
C LYS A 208 -8.40 -21.21 2.59
N ARG A 209 -8.75 -22.07 1.63
CA ARG A 209 -7.86 -22.39 0.50
C ARG A 209 -7.63 -21.16 -0.38
N GLN A 210 -8.68 -20.41 -0.73
CA GLN A 210 -8.55 -19.19 -1.54
C GLN A 210 -7.74 -18.10 -0.85
N LEU A 211 -7.90 -17.91 0.46
CA LEU A 211 -7.03 -17.00 1.24
C LEU A 211 -5.56 -17.42 1.16
N LYS A 212 -5.26 -18.72 1.29
CA LYS A 212 -3.89 -19.22 1.15
C LYS A 212 -3.36 -19.01 -0.27
N ASN A 213 -4.18 -19.23 -1.30
CA ASN A 213 -3.81 -18.98 -2.68
C ASN A 213 -3.47 -17.50 -2.90
N ALA A 214 -4.30 -16.57 -2.40
CA ALA A 214 -4.07 -15.14 -2.48
C ALA A 214 -2.72 -14.73 -1.84
N LEU A 215 -2.46 -15.19 -0.62
CA LEU A 215 -1.19 -14.92 0.06
C LEU A 215 0.00 -15.56 -0.65
N THR A 216 -0.16 -16.75 -1.24
CA THR A 216 0.89 -17.39 -2.04
C THR A 216 1.20 -16.59 -3.28
N MET A 217 0.20 -16.14 -4.03
CA MET A 217 0.40 -15.30 -5.23
C MET A 217 1.11 -14.00 -4.88
N LEU A 218 0.73 -13.35 -3.79
CA LEU A 218 1.42 -12.16 -3.30
C LEU A 218 2.89 -12.45 -2.94
N SER A 219 3.16 -13.58 -2.26
CA SER A 219 4.50 -13.94 -1.80
C SER A 219 5.48 -14.32 -2.92
N VAL A 220 4.99 -14.74 -4.09
CA VAL A 220 5.84 -15.10 -5.24
C VAL A 220 5.98 -13.95 -6.25
N SER A 221 5.22 -12.88 -6.10
CA SER A 221 5.35 -11.67 -6.93
C SER A 221 6.49 -10.79 -6.44
N TYR A 222 7.04 -9.97 -7.32
CA TYR A 222 7.95 -8.88 -6.92
C TYR A 222 7.14 -7.75 -6.28
N THR A 223 7.66 -7.21 -5.17
CA THR A 223 7.03 -6.10 -4.47
C THR A 223 8.08 -5.28 -3.69
#